data_dca5a8aa251565aeb692d802603882d0
#
_entry.id   dca5a8aa251565aeb692d802603882d0
#
_cell.length_a   1.000
_cell.length_b   1.000
_cell.length_c   1.000
_cell.angle_alpha   90.00
_cell.angle_beta   90.00
_cell.angle_gamma   90.00
#
_symmetry.space_group_name_H-M   'P 1'
#
loop_
_entity.id
_entity.type
_entity.pdbx_description
1 polymer ?
#
loop_
_entity_poly.entity_id
_entity_poly.type
_entity_poly.pdbx_seq_one_letter_code
_entity_poly.pdbx_strand_id
1 'polypeptide(L)'
;MAKGALGFGWMRLPLLSDKSTDFDFDQINRMVDVFLEAGFNYFDTSYVYHDGGSELAIKKCLVDRYPRERYILASKLPTFAITEESQVDAIFHEQLKKCGVEYFDYYLLHNLNSMRYKQVISDCHMFDHMKKWKEEGKIRHIAFSFHDTADVLDQVLEEHPEVDAVQIALNYFDWDAYFIQAKACYEVIRRHGRQVIVMEPVKGGMLASAPDEAKRLMKEAEPKASIASWALRFAGSLDGVLAVLSGMSSLEQVQDNVATMSEFTPLDDRERDMLSKVAEIYRESGIAKTADFKPYESVNPKGVSAAAILDTYNSCLLQPVPTFGAEHNYFAAEKAKCGLHKEDLCIPGKAVLPDGTDVTELVHEAEKFLNDNSFFQYEF
;
A
#
# COMPACT_ATOMS: atom_id res chain seq x y z
N MET A 1 23.62 4.35 15.64
CA MET A 1 22.23 4.62 15.26
C MET A 1 21.50 3.30 15.12
N ALA A 2 20.22 3.25 15.42
CA ALA A 2 19.42 2.04 15.21
C ALA A 2 19.21 1.85 13.69
N LYS A 3 19.05 0.59 13.26
CA LYS A 3 18.72 0.28 11.88
C LYS A 3 17.21 0.41 11.67
N GLY A 4 16.79 1.07 10.59
CA GLY A 4 15.37 1.16 10.24
C GLY A 4 14.82 -0.16 9.69
N ALA A 5 13.50 -0.29 9.65
CA ALA A 5 12.80 -1.50 9.21
C ALA A 5 12.54 -1.48 7.68
N LEU A 6 13.58 -1.58 6.84
CA LEU A 6 13.41 -1.60 5.38
C LEU A 6 13.06 -3.00 4.87
N GLY A 7 12.04 -3.07 3.99
CA GLY A 7 11.66 -4.26 3.24
C GLY A 7 11.76 -4.05 1.73
N PHE A 8 12.09 -5.08 0.99
CA PHE A 8 12.19 -5.08 -0.47
C PHE A 8 10.88 -5.58 -1.07
N GLY A 9 10.07 -4.65 -1.61
CA GLY A 9 8.85 -4.96 -2.36
C GLY A 9 9.15 -5.35 -3.81
N TRP A 10 8.70 -6.53 -4.25
CA TRP A 10 9.00 -7.10 -5.56
C TRP A 10 7.95 -6.81 -6.64
N MET A 11 7.10 -5.81 -6.42
CA MET A 11 6.09 -5.38 -7.37
C MET A 11 6.65 -4.53 -8.54
N ARG A 12 7.85 -3.94 -8.39
CA ARG A 12 8.41 -2.96 -9.33
C ARG A 12 9.85 -3.28 -9.72
N LEU A 13 10.13 -4.56 -10.02
CA LEU A 13 11.47 -5.00 -10.44
C LEU A 13 11.89 -4.36 -11.77
N PRO A 14 13.20 -4.14 -11.99
CA PRO A 14 13.71 -3.63 -13.25
C PRO A 14 13.46 -4.62 -14.40
N LEU A 15 13.04 -4.09 -15.54
CA LEU A 15 12.72 -4.84 -16.74
C LEU A 15 13.64 -4.40 -17.89
N LEU A 16 13.91 -5.32 -18.84
CA LEU A 16 14.67 -5.05 -20.06
C LEU A 16 13.78 -4.49 -21.19
N SER A 17 12.46 -4.68 -21.08
CA SER A 17 11.47 -4.21 -22.05
C SER A 17 10.13 -3.89 -21.34
N ASP A 18 9.12 -3.47 -22.11
CA ASP A 18 7.75 -3.22 -21.61
C ASP A 18 7.00 -4.51 -21.19
N LYS A 19 7.58 -5.68 -21.43
CA LYS A 19 7.00 -6.94 -21.01
C LYS A 19 7.25 -7.15 -19.52
N SER A 20 6.19 -7.32 -18.75
CA SER A 20 6.19 -7.41 -17.27
C SER A 20 7.06 -8.55 -16.70
N THR A 21 7.38 -9.58 -17.49
CA THR A 21 8.21 -10.73 -17.12
C THR A 21 9.62 -10.72 -17.71
N ASP A 22 9.99 -9.67 -18.46
CA ASP A 22 11.32 -9.52 -19.06
C ASP A 22 12.28 -8.84 -18.08
N PHE A 23 12.63 -9.57 -17.04
CA PHE A 23 13.41 -9.05 -15.92
C PHE A 23 14.88 -8.81 -16.28
N ASP A 24 15.45 -7.69 -15.81
CA ASP A 24 16.88 -7.46 -15.74
C ASP A 24 17.46 -8.22 -14.52
N PHE A 25 17.66 -9.52 -14.70
CA PHE A 25 18.17 -10.40 -13.62
C PHE A 25 19.54 -9.99 -13.11
N ASP A 26 20.40 -9.41 -13.95
CA ASP A 26 21.74 -8.98 -13.52
C ASP A 26 21.65 -7.78 -12.58
N GLN A 27 20.75 -6.85 -12.87
CA GLN A 27 20.49 -5.73 -11.97
C GLN A 27 19.78 -6.18 -10.69
N ILE A 28 18.74 -7.04 -10.78
CA ILE A 28 18.02 -7.58 -9.61
C ILE A 28 19.00 -8.31 -8.67
N ASN A 29 19.91 -9.13 -9.20
CA ASN A 29 20.88 -9.83 -8.40
C ASN A 29 21.76 -8.86 -7.60
N ARG A 30 22.27 -7.80 -8.23
CA ARG A 30 23.07 -6.76 -7.53
C ARG A 30 22.25 -6.02 -6.48
N MET A 31 20.98 -5.74 -6.76
CA MET A 31 20.08 -5.11 -5.81
C MET A 31 19.85 -5.97 -4.57
N VAL A 32 19.65 -7.29 -4.76
CA VAL A 32 19.52 -8.26 -3.65
C VAL A 32 20.81 -8.33 -2.84
N ASP A 33 21.97 -8.37 -3.51
CA ASP A 33 23.27 -8.44 -2.85
C ASP A 33 23.50 -7.22 -1.94
N VAL A 34 23.32 -6.01 -2.45
CA VAL A 34 23.45 -4.75 -1.70
C VAL A 34 22.49 -4.72 -0.50
N PHE A 35 21.26 -5.16 -0.69
CA PHE A 35 20.24 -5.18 0.36
C PHE A 35 20.61 -6.13 1.51
N LEU A 36 21.02 -7.36 1.20
CA LEU A 36 21.41 -8.38 2.17
C LEU A 36 22.77 -8.06 2.83
N GLU A 37 23.75 -7.53 2.09
CA GLU A 37 25.05 -7.11 2.63
C GLU A 37 24.91 -5.96 3.63
N ALA A 38 23.99 -5.03 3.37
CA ALA A 38 23.63 -4.00 4.33
C ALA A 38 22.88 -4.58 5.55
N GLY A 39 22.52 -5.87 5.54
CA GLY A 39 21.88 -6.63 6.62
C GLY A 39 20.37 -6.37 6.74
N PHE A 40 19.69 -5.86 5.70
CA PHE A 40 18.25 -5.95 5.55
C PHE A 40 17.90 -7.30 4.96
N ASN A 41 16.71 -7.84 5.31
CA ASN A 41 16.41 -9.22 4.95
C ASN A 41 14.92 -9.50 4.69
N TYR A 42 14.03 -8.52 4.74
CA TYR A 42 12.60 -8.71 4.48
C TYR A 42 12.30 -8.54 2.99
N PHE A 43 11.75 -9.57 2.35
CA PHE A 43 11.34 -9.58 0.93
C PHE A 43 9.85 -9.87 0.83
N ASP A 44 9.14 -9.05 0.04
CA ASP A 44 7.69 -9.13 -0.15
C ASP A 44 7.35 -9.35 -1.62
N THR A 45 6.67 -10.45 -1.94
CA THR A 45 6.16 -10.78 -3.28
C THR A 45 4.66 -11.08 -3.25
N SER A 46 4.10 -11.48 -4.39
CA SER A 46 2.72 -11.92 -4.52
C SER A 46 2.55 -12.79 -5.76
N TYR A 47 1.54 -13.66 -5.72
CA TYR A 47 1.13 -14.52 -6.82
C TYR A 47 0.92 -13.79 -8.15
N VAL A 48 0.37 -12.57 -8.10
CA VAL A 48 -0.02 -11.78 -9.28
C VAL A 48 1.03 -10.77 -9.76
N TYR A 49 2.08 -10.50 -8.99
CA TYR A 49 3.05 -9.49 -9.38
C TYR A 49 3.79 -9.91 -10.65
N HIS A 50 3.97 -8.96 -11.57
CA HIS A 50 4.59 -9.20 -12.88
C HIS A 50 3.92 -10.35 -13.65
N ASP A 51 2.58 -10.34 -13.73
CA ASP A 51 1.79 -11.39 -14.38
C ASP A 51 2.14 -12.81 -13.90
N GLY A 52 2.41 -12.95 -12.61
CA GLY A 52 2.80 -14.20 -11.96
C GLY A 52 4.27 -14.57 -12.05
N GLY A 53 5.11 -13.69 -12.65
CA GLY A 53 6.55 -13.90 -12.81
C GLY A 53 7.37 -13.56 -11.56
N SER A 54 6.86 -12.74 -10.64
CA SER A 54 7.61 -12.25 -9.47
C SER A 54 8.09 -13.37 -8.55
N GLU A 55 7.26 -14.39 -8.29
CA GLU A 55 7.62 -15.54 -7.45
C GLU A 55 8.71 -16.42 -8.10
N LEU A 56 8.73 -16.52 -9.43
CA LEU A 56 9.80 -17.20 -10.16
C LEU A 56 11.11 -16.39 -10.13
N ALA A 57 10.99 -15.06 -10.20
CA ALA A 57 12.16 -14.17 -10.10
C ALA A 57 12.77 -14.23 -8.70
N ILE A 58 11.94 -14.28 -7.63
CA ILE A 58 12.44 -14.41 -6.25
C ILE A 58 13.18 -15.73 -6.04
N LYS A 59 12.65 -16.82 -6.62
CA LYS A 59 13.37 -18.10 -6.62
C LYS A 59 14.75 -17.93 -7.20
N LYS A 60 14.86 -17.39 -8.40
CA LYS A 60 16.13 -17.26 -9.15
C LYS A 60 17.11 -16.29 -8.48
N CYS A 61 16.64 -15.14 -7.99
CA CYS A 61 17.53 -14.07 -7.53
C CYS A 61 17.81 -14.09 -6.03
N LEU A 62 16.99 -14.77 -5.24
CA LEU A 62 17.11 -14.85 -3.79
C LEU A 62 17.29 -16.29 -3.33
N VAL A 63 16.29 -17.15 -3.55
CA VAL A 63 16.19 -18.48 -2.94
C VAL A 63 17.30 -19.42 -3.42
N ASP A 64 17.59 -19.45 -4.72
CA ASP A 64 18.64 -20.29 -5.31
C ASP A 64 20.08 -19.78 -5.01
N ARG A 65 20.20 -18.56 -4.43
CA ARG A 65 21.50 -17.89 -4.21
C ARG A 65 21.90 -17.79 -2.74
N TYR A 66 20.93 -17.78 -1.82
CA TYR A 66 21.19 -17.52 -0.41
C TYR A 66 20.58 -18.60 0.49
N PRO A 67 21.23 -18.94 1.61
CA PRO A 67 20.66 -19.84 2.62
C PRO A 67 19.35 -19.28 3.17
N ARG A 68 18.40 -20.17 3.46
CA ARG A 68 17.03 -19.81 3.86
C ARG A 68 16.96 -18.90 5.11
N GLU A 69 17.92 -19.03 6.00
CA GLU A 69 18.04 -18.27 7.26
C GLU A 69 18.46 -16.81 7.05
N ARG A 70 18.94 -16.47 5.86
CA ARG A 70 19.44 -15.13 5.54
C ARG A 70 18.32 -14.14 5.23
N TYR A 71 17.10 -14.60 4.99
CA TYR A 71 15.99 -13.74 4.57
C TYR A 71 14.67 -14.15 5.20
N ILE A 72 13.79 -13.15 5.32
CA ILE A 72 12.37 -13.27 5.63
C ILE A 72 11.63 -13.15 4.30
N LEU A 73 10.78 -14.13 3.99
CA LEU A 73 9.99 -14.15 2.76
C LEU A 73 8.51 -14.06 3.05
N ALA A 74 7.87 -13.05 2.46
CA ALA A 74 6.43 -12.88 2.46
C ALA A 74 5.84 -13.08 1.06
N SER A 75 4.73 -13.83 0.96
CA SER A 75 3.89 -13.88 -0.24
C SER A 75 2.41 -13.81 0.14
N LYS A 76 1.52 -13.71 -0.88
CA LYS A 76 0.11 -13.37 -0.65
C LYS A 76 -0.81 -14.28 -1.45
N LEU A 77 -1.86 -14.82 -0.79
CA LEU A 77 -2.95 -15.54 -1.42
C LEU A 77 -3.84 -14.55 -2.19
N PRO A 78 -4.04 -14.71 -3.49
CA PRO A 78 -4.80 -13.77 -4.31
C PRO A 78 -6.31 -13.92 -4.12
N THR A 79 -6.88 -13.38 -3.04
CA THR A 79 -8.30 -13.55 -2.66
C THR A 79 -9.28 -13.18 -3.77
N PHE A 80 -8.89 -12.25 -4.65
CA PHE A 80 -9.68 -11.79 -5.80
C PHE A 80 -9.66 -12.74 -7.00
N ALA A 81 -8.79 -13.75 -7.00
CA ALA A 81 -8.71 -14.77 -8.04
C ALA A 81 -9.32 -16.11 -7.60
N ILE A 82 -9.80 -16.20 -6.36
CA ILE A 82 -10.37 -17.40 -5.77
C ILE A 82 -11.90 -17.28 -5.81
N THR A 83 -12.56 -18.33 -6.30
CA THR A 83 -14.03 -18.40 -6.40
C THR A 83 -14.60 -19.61 -5.64
N GLU A 84 -13.75 -20.56 -5.23
CA GLU A 84 -14.13 -21.74 -4.47
C GLU A 84 -13.00 -22.22 -3.55
N GLU A 85 -13.35 -22.84 -2.43
CA GLU A 85 -12.42 -23.24 -1.38
C GLU A 85 -11.33 -24.20 -1.88
N SER A 86 -11.63 -25.06 -2.85
CA SER A 86 -10.67 -26.03 -3.43
C SER A 86 -9.43 -25.36 -4.03
N GLN A 87 -9.54 -24.10 -4.46
CA GLN A 87 -8.44 -23.33 -5.04
C GLN A 87 -7.46 -22.80 -3.99
N VAL A 88 -7.89 -22.67 -2.73
CA VAL A 88 -7.08 -22.07 -1.65
C VAL A 88 -5.80 -22.87 -1.41
N ASP A 89 -5.92 -24.17 -1.11
CA ASP A 89 -4.78 -25.07 -0.93
C ASP A 89 -3.96 -25.23 -2.22
N ALA A 90 -4.62 -25.31 -3.37
CA ALA A 90 -3.95 -25.50 -4.67
C ALA A 90 -3.00 -24.33 -4.98
N ILE A 91 -3.47 -23.08 -4.86
CA ILE A 91 -2.68 -21.87 -5.10
C ILE A 91 -1.55 -21.76 -4.08
N PHE A 92 -1.81 -22.00 -2.80
CA PHE A 92 -0.78 -21.95 -1.77
C PHE A 92 0.40 -22.91 -2.08
N HIS A 93 0.11 -24.16 -2.44
CA HIS A 93 1.15 -25.12 -2.77
C HIS A 93 1.86 -24.79 -4.10
N GLU A 94 1.16 -24.21 -5.07
CA GLU A 94 1.78 -23.68 -6.29
C GLU A 94 2.78 -22.57 -5.96
N GLN A 95 2.44 -21.63 -5.05
CA GLN A 95 3.33 -20.54 -4.64
C GLN A 95 4.59 -21.04 -3.95
N LEU A 96 4.48 -22.02 -3.03
CA LEU A 96 5.65 -22.67 -2.42
C LEU A 96 6.58 -23.24 -3.50
N LYS A 97 6.02 -23.92 -4.51
CA LYS A 97 6.76 -24.49 -5.62
C LYS A 97 7.39 -23.41 -6.52
N LYS A 98 6.65 -22.36 -6.87
CA LYS A 98 7.14 -21.23 -7.68
C LYS A 98 8.29 -20.51 -7.00
N CYS A 99 8.16 -20.22 -5.71
CA CYS A 99 9.22 -19.60 -4.91
C CYS A 99 10.37 -20.58 -4.60
N GLY A 100 10.15 -21.89 -4.69
CA GLY A 100 11.17 -22.91 -4.37
C GLY A 100 11.45 -23.01 -2.87
N VAL A 101 10.47 -22.79 -2.01
CA VAL A 101 10.60 -22.82 -0.55
C VAL A 101 9.64 -23.83 0.09
N GLU A 102 9.98 -24.29 1.29
CA GLU A 102 9.11 -25.19 2.06
C GLU A 102 8.12 -24.42 2.94
N TYR A 103 8.43 -23.14 3.26
CA TYR A 103 7.57 -22.28 4.08
C TYR A 103 7.77 -20.80 3.74
N PHE A 104 6.73 -20.00 4.02
CA PHE A 104 6.80 -18.55 4.08
C PHE A 104 6.94 -18.08 5.54
N ASP A 105 7.69 -16.99 5.77
CA ASP A 105 7.74 -16.38 7.11
C ASP A 105 6.45 -15.62 7.40
N TYR A 106 5.99 -14.80 6.46
CA TYR A 106 4.69 -14.13 6.51
C TYR A 106 3.86 -14.55 5.31
N TYR A 107 2.64 -14.98 5.56
CA TYR A 107 1.72 -15.26 4.48
C TYR A 107 0.45 -14.44 4.65
N LEU A 108 0.05 -13.75 3.58
CA LEU A 108 -0.97 -12.72 3.63
C LEU A 108 -2.21 -13.11 2.82
N LEU A 109 -3.41 -12.79 3.32
CA LEU A 109 -4.57 -12.65 2.45
C LEU A 109 -4.42 -11.35 1.67
N HIS A 110 -4.42 -11.42 0.33
CA HIS A 110 -4.18 -10.28 -0.53
C HIS A 110 -5.45 -9.47 -0.75
N ASN A 111 -5.39 -8.16 -0.50
CA ASN A 111 -6.48 -7.21 -0.76
C ASN A 111 -7.76 -7.53 0.04
N LEU A 112 -7.63 -7.68 1.37
CA LEU A 112 -8.77 -7.80 2.26
C LEU A 112 -9.51 -6.47 2.38
N ASN A 113 -10.79 -6.51 2.12
CA ASN A 113 -11.76 -5.44 2.33
C ASN A 113 -13.11 -6.03 2.74
N SER A 114 -14.07 -5.21 3.13
CA SER A 114 -15.38 -5.64 3.65
C SER A 114 -16.15 -6.56 2.72
N MET A 115 -16.05 -6.33 1.41
CA MET A 115 -16.77 -7.13 0.42
C MET A 115 -16.15 -8.51 0.26
N ARG A 116 -14.81 -8.58 0.06
CA ARG A 116 -14.10 -9.86 -0.06
C ARG A 116 -14.17 -10.65 1.23
N TYR A 117 -14.14 -9.98 2.36
CA TYR A 117 -14.24 -10.62 3.66
C TYR A 117 -15.56 -11.39 3.80
N LYS A 118 -16.68 -10.78 3.40
CA LYS A 118 -18.00 -11.41 3.49
C LYS A 118 -18.28 -12.45 2.40
N GLN A 119 -17.77 -12.23 1.18
CA GLN A 119 -18.12 -13.05 0.02
C GLN A 119 -17.21 -14.27 -0.17
N VAL A 120 -15.89 -14.09 -0.12
CA VAL A 120 -14.96 -15.17 -0.51
C VAL A 120 -14.04 -15.61 0.63
N ILE A 121 -13.56 -14.67 1.44
CA ILE A 121 -12.61 -15.02 2.51
C ILE A 121 -13.30 -15.88 3.56
N SER A 122 -14.50 -15.50 3.98
CA SER A 122 -15.32 -16.27 4.94
C SER A 122 -15.84 -17.56 4.33
N ASP A 123 -16.43 -17.52 3.12
CA ASP A 123 -17.03 -18.68 2.46
C ASP A 123 -16.01 -19.76 2.09
N CYS A 124 -14.77 -19.36 1.78
CA CYS A 124 -13.66 -20.27 1.52
C CYS A 124 -12.80 -20.58 2.75
N HIS A 125 -13.23 -20.23 3.96
CA HIS A 125 -12.55 -20.53 5.24
C HIS A 125 -11.06 -20.18 5.24
N MET A 126 -10.67 -19.06 4.58
CA MET A 126 -9.27 -18.78 4.30
C MET A 126 -8.41 -18.61 5.56
N PHE A 127 -8.94 -18.04 6.65
CA PHE A 127 -8.22 -17.96 7.91
C PHE A 127 -8.02 -19.35 8.57
N ASP A 128 -8.94 -20.28 8.39
CA ASP A 128 -8.78 -21.64 8.89
C ASP A 128 -7.69 -22.40 8.12
N HIS A 129 -7.61 -22.21 6.80
CA HIS A 129 -6.48 -22.70 6.01
C HIS A 129 -5.15 -22.13 6.49
N MET A 130 -5.07 -20.82 6.77
CA MET A 130 -3.84 -20.19 7.28
C MET A 130 -3.44 -20.74 8.65
N LYS A 131 -4.38 -20.95 9.57
CA LYS A 131 -4.12 -21.61 10.86
C LYS A 131 -3.55 -23.00 10.67
N LYS A 132 -4.15 -23.81 9.80
CA LYS A 132 -3.69 -25.17 9.45
C LYS A 132 -2.26 -25.13 8.89
N TRP A 133 -1.96 -24.25 7.93
CA TRP A 133 -0.59 -24.12 7.38
C TRP A 133 0.43 -23.65 8.43
N LYS A 134 0.00 -22.82 9.39
CA LYS A 134 0.85 -22.41 10.52
C LYS A 134 1.15 -23.60 11.44
N GLU A 135 0.18 -24.42 11.76
CA GLU A 135 0.36 -25.67 12.53
C GLU A 135 1.25 -26.70 11.80
N GLU A 136 1.12 -26.79 10.48
CA GLU A 136 1.98 -27.63 9.62
C GLU A 136 3.40 -27.07 9.44
N GLY A 137 3.69 -25.85 9.93
CA GLY A 137 4.98 -25.17 9.77
C GLY A 137 5.26 -24.63 8.38
N LYS A 138 4.25 -24.57 7.51
CA LYS A 138 4.35 -24.03 6.14
C LYS A 138 4.26 -22.50 6.07
N ILE A 139 3.71 -21.87 7.10
CA ILE A 139 3.80 -20.43 7.34
C ILE A 139 4.17 -20.19 8.80
N ARG A 140 4.90 -19.11 9.09
CA ARG A 140 5.27 -18.76 10.47
C ARG A 140 4.31 -17.74 11.06
N HIS A 141 3.87 -16.77 10.27
CA HIS A 141 3.01 -15.67 10.69
C HIS A 141 1.84 -15.50 9.74
N ILE A 142 0.65 -15.29 10.32
CA ILE A 142 -0.58 -14.98 9.60
C ILE A 142 -0.69 -13.46 9.45
N ALA A 143 -0.95 -12.99 8.22
CA ALA A 143 -1.14 -11.58 7.96
C ALA A 143 -2.19 -11.36 6.85
N PHE A 144 -2.52 -10.11 6.56
CA PHE A 144 -3.30 -9.71 5.38
C PHE A 144 -2.88 -8.31 4.92
N SER A 145 -3.04 -8.02 3.63
CA SER A 145 -3.01 -6.65 3.12
C SER A 145 -4.42 -6.09 3.12
N PHE A 146 -4.57 -4.88 3.64
CA PHE A 146 -5.86 -4.28 3.93
C PHE A 146 -6.10 -3.03 3.09
N HIS A 147 -7.34 -2.92 2.55
CA HIS A 147 -7.75 -1.86 1.64
C HIS A 147 -9.20 -1.43 1.92
N ASP A 148 -9.46 -0.99 3.15
CA ASP A 148 -10.78 -0.52 3.58
C ASP A 148 -10.64 0.46 4.76
N THR A 149 -11.74 0.83 5.40
CA THR A 149 -11.81 1.76 6.52
C THR A 149 -11.42 1.13 7.85
N ALA A 150 -11.02 1.97 8.81
CA ALA A 150 -10.49 1.53 10.10
C ALA A 150 -11.50 0.74 10.96
N ASP A 151 -12.81 1.01 10.82
CA ASP A 151 -13.87 0.26 11.50
C ASP A 151 -13.99 -1.19 11.00
N VAL A 152 -13.85 -1.40 9.68
CA VAL A 152 -13.78 -2.75 9.10
C VAL A 152 -12.53 -3.49 9.58
N LEU A 153 -11.40 -2.79 9.66
CA LEU A 153 -10.15 -3.37 10.18
C LEU A 153 -10.29 -3.80 11.63
N ASP A 154 -10.93 -2.98 12.46
CA ASP A 154 -11.18 -3.27 13.87
C ASP A 154 -12.01 -4.55 14.02
N GLN A 155 -13.11 -4.64 13.27
CA GLN A 155 -13.96 -5.84 13.25
C GLN A 155 -13.17 -7.09 12.86
N VAL A 156 -12.40 -7.04 11.77
CA VAL A 156 -11.61 -8.20 11.31
C VAL A 156 -10.60 -8.65 12.35
N LEU A 157 -9.93 -7.71 13.02
CA LEU A 157 -8.93 -8.04 14.05
C LEU A 157 -9.56 -8.54 15.36
N GLU A 158 -10.80 -8.15 15.68
CA GLU A 158 -11.57 -8.74 16.77
C GLU A 158 -11.96 -10.19 16.47
N GLU A 159 -12.39 -10.48 15.25
CA GLU A 159 -12.83 -11.82 14.81
C GLU A 159 -11.63 -12.78 14.61
N HIS A 160 -10.43 -12.24 14.26
CA HIS A 160 -9.22 -13.01 13.94
C HIS A 160 -8.02 -12.64 14.84
N PRO A 161 -8.06 -13.00 16.14
CA PRO A 161 -6.97 -12.72 17.06
C PRO A 161 -5.67 -13.49 16.77
N GLU A 162 -5.69 -14.47 15.86
CA GLU A 162 -4.52 -15.21 15.37
C GLU A 162 -3.64 -14.41 14.40
N VAL A 163 -4.10 -13.27 13.87
CA VAL A 163 -3.33 -12.41 12.95
C VAL A 163 -2.15 -11.80 13.67
N ASP A 164 -0.95 -11.94 13.10
CA ASP A 164 0.30 -11.41 13.65
C ASP A 164 0.62 -10.01 13.13
N ALA A 165 0.30 -9.71 11.85
CA ALA A 165 0.62 -8.44 11.20
C ALA A 165 -0.43 -8.03 10.17
N VAL A 166 -0.53 -6.71 9.92
CA VAL A 166 -1.38 -6.15 8.86
C VAL A 166 -0.55 -5.26 7.94
N GLN A 167 -0.70 -5.43 6.64
CA GLN A 167 -0.08 -4.59 5.61
C GLN A 167 -1.07 -3.50 5.18
N ILE A 168 -0.70 -2.23 5.36
CA ILE A 168 -1.52 -1.07 5.02
C ILE A 168 -0.76 -0.05 4.17
N ALA A 169 -1.46 0.68 3.32
CA ALA A 169 -0.92 1.87 2.67
C ALA A 169 -0.69 2.96 3.72
N LEU A 170 0.56 3.42 3.86
CA LEU A 170 0.91 4.39 4.89
C LEU A 170 2.09 5.25 4.46
N ASN A 171 1.86 6.56 4.41
CA ASN A 171 2.85 7.60 4.18
C ASN A 171 2.36 8.93 4.76
N TYR A 172 3.19 9.96 4.76
CA TYR A 172 2.85 11.25 5.37
C TYR A 172 1.75 12.03 4.60
N PHE A 173 1.55 11.74 3.31
CA PHE A 173 0.51 12.38 2.51
C PHE A 173 -0.87 11.75 2.77
N ASP A 174 -0.93 10.40 2.88
CA ASP A 174 -2.16 9.64 3.12
C ASP A 174 -2.53 9.52 4.61
N TRP A 175 -1.74 10.14 5.51
CA TRP A 175 -1.89 9.99 6.95
C TRP A 175 -3.31 10.30 7.43
N ASP A 176 -3.89 11.41 6.95
CA ASP A 176 -5.25 11.84 7.24
C ASP A 176 -6.16 11.81 5.99
N ALA A 177 -5.88 10.98 4.97
CA ALA A 177 -6.69 10.85 3.76
C ALA A 177 -8.08 10.23 4.06
N TYR A 178 -9.11 10.69 3.34
CA TYR A 178 -10.50 10.33 3.60
C TYR A 178 -10.78 8.83 3.45
N PHE A 179 -10.24 8.18 2.42
CA PHE A 179 -10.52 6.76 2.17
C PHE A 179 -9.43 5.83 2.67
N ILE A 180 -8.16 6.21 2.54
CA ILE A 180 -7.04 5.35 2.97
C ILE A 180 -6.99 5.26 4.50
N GLN A 181 -7.29 6.36 5.21
CA GLN A 181 -7.34 6.43 6.67
C GLN A 181 -6.10 5.83 7.34
N ALA A 182 -4.90 6.12 6.79
CA ALA A 182 -3.66 5.47 7.21
C ALA A 182 -3.41 5.56 8.72
N LYS A 183 -3.64 6.74 9.33
CA LYS A 183 -3.52 6.95 10.77
C LYS A 183 -4.49 6.10 11.57
N ALA A 184 -5.78 6.13 11.21
CA ALA A 184 -6.81 5.40 11.94
C ALA A 184 -6.59 3.88 11.84
N CYS A 185 -6.22 3.36 10.65
CA CYS A 185 -5.86 1.96 10.48
C CYS A 185 -4.62 1.58 11.29
N TYR A 186 -3.57 2.43 11.28
CA TYR A 186 -2.38 2.22 12.12
C TYR A 186 -2.74 2.13 13.62
N GLU A 187 -3.55 3.07 14.13
CA GLU A 187 -3.98 3.10 15.53
C GLU A 187 -4.79 1.85 15.91
N VAL A 188 -5.66 1.36 15.01
CA VAL A 188 -6.40 0.10 15.19
C VAL A 188 -5.42 -1.07 15.31
N ILE A 189 -4.49 -1.25 14.38
CA ILE A 189 -3.51 -2.34 14.40
C ILE A 189 -2.73 -2.33 15.72
N ARG A 190 -2.28 -1.14 16.15
CA ARG A 190 -1.50 -0.99 17.38
C ARG A 190 -2.32 -1.27 18.64
N ARG A 191 -3.59 -0.88 18.66
CA ARG A 191 -4.52 -1.18 19.77
C ARG A 191 -4.72 -2.69 19.94
N HIS A 192 -4.78 -3.45 18.85
CA HIS A 192 -4.82 -4.91 18.87
C HIS A 192 -3.46 -5.58 19.14
N GLY A 193 -2.39 -4.80 19.35
CA GLY A 193 -1.05 -5.32 19.62
C GLY A 193 -0.39 -6.01 18.41
N ARG A 194 -0.84 -5.72 17.18
CA ARG A 194 -0.31 -6.33 15.96
C ARG A 194 0.82 -5.50 15.37
N GLN A 195 1.63 -6.14 14.52
CA GLN A 195 2.70 -5.46 13.77
C GLN A 195 2.14 -4.82 12.49
N VAL A 196 2.79 -3.73 12.06
CA VAL A 196 2.43 -3.02 10.84
C VAL A 196 3.46 -3.32 9.76
N ILE A 197 3.00 -3.74 8.59
CA ILE A 197 3.79 -3.78 7.37
C ILE A 197 3.32 -2.61 6.53
N VAL A 198 4.25 -1.72 6.16
CA VAL A 198 3.90 -0.52 5.38
C VAL A 198 4.08 -0.80 3.90
N MET A 199 3.00 -0.68 3.13
CA MET A 199 3.05 -0.58 1.67
C MET A 199 2.86 0.88 1.24
N GLU A 200 3.28 1.20 0.02
CA GLU A 200 3.21 2.55 -0.57
C GLU A 200 3.87 3.67 0.28
N PRO A 201 5.01 3.44 0.91
CA PRO A 201 5.64 4.49 1.72
C PRO A 201 6.01 5.73 0.88
N VAL A 202 6.27 5.56 -0.43
CA VAL A 202 6.62 6.63 -1.37
C VAL A 202 5.49 6.89 -2.38
N LYS A 203 4.30 6.32 -2.16
CA LYS A 203 3.07 6.53 -2.96
C LYS A 203 3.32 6.42 -4.48
N GLY A 204 3.76 5.23 -4.92
CA GLY A 204 4.02 4.97 -6.33
C GLY A 204 5.15 5.81 -6.95
N GLY A 205 5.96 6.49 -6.14
CA GLY A 205 7.03 7.40 -6.56
C GLY A 205 6.63 8.88 -6.52
N MET A 206 5.37 9.23 -6.26
CA MET A 206 4.90 10.60 -6.11
C MET A 206 5.74 11.37 -5.08
N LEU A 207 5.94 10.79 -3.89
CA LEU A 207 6.67 11.43 -2.79
C LEU A 207 8.20 11.47 -2.99
N ALA A 208 8.71 10.92 -4.09
CA ALA A 208 10.09 11.12 -4.54
C ALA A 208 10.22 12.30 -5.53
N SER A 209 9.10 12.78 -6.08
CA SER A 209 9.01 13.83 -7.10
C SER A 209 8.24 15.05 -6.59
N ALA A 210 8.64 15.59 -5.45
CA ALA A 210 7.96 16.68 -4.77
C ALA A 210 7.89 17.98 -5.61
N PRO A 211 6.85 18.82 -5.43
CA PRO A 211 6.84 20.18 -5.94
C PRO A 211 8.06 20.98 -5.46
N ASP A 212 8.48 22.02 -6.23
CA ASP A 212 9.74 22.72 -5.96
C ASP A 212 9.76 23.41 -4.59
N GLU A 213 8.64 23.94 -4.13
CA GLU A 213 8.53 24.51 -2.78
C GLU A 213 8.69 23.45 -1.69
N ALA A 214 8.07 22.28 -1.84
CA ALA A 214 8.25 21.15 -0.94
C ALA A 214 9.70 20.65 -0.91
N LYS A 215 10.34 20.53 -2.11
CA LYS A 215 11.77 20.19 -2.20
C LYS A 215 12.64 21.20 -1.45
N ARG A 216 12.35 22.51 -1.58
CA ARG A 216 13.09 23.55 -0.88
C ARG A 216 13.01 23.35 0.64
N LEU A 217 11.83 23.16 1.20
CA LEU A 217 11.65 22.91 2.63
C LEU A 217 12.43 21.68 3.11
N MET A 218 12.32 20.57 2.37
CA MET A 218 13.03 19.32 2.70
C MET A 218 14.54 19.49 2.65
N LYS A 219 15.06 20.22 1.64
CA LYS A 219 16.51 20.48 1.48
C LYS A 219 17.06 21.51 2.45
N GLU A 220 16.25 22.45 2.92
CA GLU A 220 16.61 23.36 4.01
C GLU A 220 16.73 22.63 5.35
N ALA A 221 15.85 21.65 5.60
CA ALA A 221 15.90 20.81 6.81
C ALA A 221 17.11 19.85 6.79
N GLU A 222 17.35 19.16 5.67
CA GLU A 222 18.48 18.25 5.51
C GLU A 222 19.00 18.27 4.06
N PRO A 223 20.07 19.04 3.75
CA PRO A 223 20.53 19.24 2.38
C PRO A 223 20.97 17.97 1.63
N LYS A 224 21.44 16.96 2.37
CA LYS A 224 21.97 15.69 1.80
C LYS A 224 20.90 14.62 1.64
N ALA A 225 19.80 14.69 2.38
CA ALA A 225 18.72 13.70 2.32
C ALA A 225 18.08 13.67 0.94
N SER A 226 17.78 12.48 0.40
CA SER A 226 16.95 12.35 -0.78
C SER A 226 15.50 12.74 -0.46
N ILE A 227 14.72 13.09 -1.49
CA ILE A 227 13.30 13.41 -1.25
C ILE A 227 12.54 12.18 -0.77
N ALA A 228 12.84 11.01 -1.35
CA ALA A 228 12.21 9.74 -0.95
C ALA A 228 12.53 9.33 0.50
N SER A 229 13.72 9.70 1.00
CA SER A 229 14.15 9.33 2.35
C SER A 229 13.21 9.85 3.45
N TRP A 230 12.58 10.99 3.26
CA TRP A 230 11.60 11.56 4.19
C TRP A 230 10.38 10.68 4.37
N ALA A 231 9.88 10.09 3.28
CA ALA A 231 8.74 9.19 3.31
C ALA A 231 9.09 7.85 3.99
N LEU A 232 10.28 7.31 3.72
CA LEU A 232 10.77 6.10 4.40
C LEU A 232 10.99 6.34 5.90
N ARG A 233 11.59 7.48 6.26
CA ARG A 233 11.80 7.86 7.66
C ARG A 233 10.47 8.10 8.38
N PHE A 234 9.47 8.70 7.72
CA PHE A 234 8.14 8.86 8.30
C PHE A 234 7.55 7.51 8.71
N ALA A 235 7.46 6.58 7.77
CA ALA A 235 6.90 5.27 8.03
C ALA A 235 7.72 4.48 9.07
N GLY A 236 9.05 4.51 8.95
CA GLY A 236 9.95 3.83 9.88
C GLY A 236 10.00 4.42 11.29
N SER A 237 9.51 5.68 11.48
CA SER A 237 9.45 6.34 12.80
C SER A 237 8.24 5.94 13.63
N LEU A 238 7.34 5.14 13.10
CA LEU A 238 6.14 4.69 13.79
C LEU A 238 6.41 3.40 14.58
N ASP A 239 5.89 3.33 15.79
CA ASP A 239 6.05 2.17 16.65
C ASP A 239 5.38 0.92 16.08
N GLY A 240 6.03 -0.25 16.23
CA GLY A 240 5.49 -1.53 15.80
C GLY A 240 5.50 -1.77 14.30
N VAL A 241 6.21 -0.94 13.53
CA VAL A 241 6.47 -1.20 12.12
C VAL A 241 7.49 -2.32 11.97
N LEU A 242 7.06 -3.40 11.35
CA LEU A 242 7.88 -4.58 11.03
C LEU A 242 8.74 -4.35 9.80
N ALA A 243 8.12 -3.81 8.74
CA ALA A 243 8.80 -3.55 7.47
C ALA A 243 8.16 -2.35 6.75
N VAL A 244 9.00 -1.48 6.20
CA VAL A 244 8.64 -0.41 5.26
C VAL A 244 8.98 -0.93 3.87
N LEU A 245 7.97 -1.38 3.12
CA LEU A 245 8.16 -2.00 1.82
C LEU A 245 8.40 -0.95 0.74
N SER A 246 9.61 -0.90 0.23
CA SER A 246 9.93 -0.07 -0.93
C SER A 246 9.99 -0.91 -2.20
N GLY A 247 9.22 -0.50 -3.22
CA GLY A 247 9.28 -1.04 -4.58
C GLY A 247 10.41 -0.33 -5.34
N MET A 248 11.59 -0.92 -5.35
CA MET A 248 12.78 -0.34 -5.95
C MET A 248 12.99 -0.91 -7.36
N SER A 249 13.10 -0.04 -8.35
CA SER A 249 13.23 -0.39 -9.78
C SER A 249 14.65 -0.21 -10.31
N SER A 250 15.59 0.26 -9.48
CA SER A 250 17.00 0.42 -9.86
C SER A 250 17.95 0.21 -8.69
N LEU A 251 19.20 -0.06 -9.03
CA LEU A 251 20.26 -0.22 -8.04
C LEU A 251 20.49 1.06 -7.22
N GLU A 252 20.35 2.23 -7.85
CA GLU A 252 20.50 3.53 -7.19
C GLU A 252 19.43 3.72 -6.11
N GLN A 253 18.18 3.33 -6.40
CA GLN A 253 17.09 3.39 -5.40
C GLN A 253 17.35 2.46 -4.21
N VAL A 254 17.88 1.25 -4.45
CA VAL A 254 18.28 0.36 -3.36
C VAL A 254 19.38 0.99 -2.52
N GLN A 255 20.42 1.54 -3.15
CA GLN A 255 21.55 2.18 -2.45
C GLN A 255 21.10 3.38 -1.60
N ASP A 256 20.22 4.25 -2.14
CA ASP A 256 19.67 5.41 -1.42
C ASP A 256 18.81 4.97 -0.22
N ASN A 257 17.90 4.01 -0.43
CA ASN A 257 17.03 3.51 0.64
C ASN A 257 17.82 2.77 1.72
N VAL A 258 18.80 1.96 1.32
CA VAL A 258 19.73 1.26 2.22
C VAL A 258 20.55 2.27 3.04
N ALA A 259 21.10 3.30 2.41
CA ALA A 259 21.86 4.35 3.12
C ALA A 259 20.96 5.06 4.15
N THR A 260 19.76 5.49 3.72
CA THR A 260 18.78 6.16 4.59
C THR A 260 18.42 5.31 5.82
N MET A 261 18.13 4.02 5.60
CA MET A 261 17.61 3.16 6.67
C MET A 261 18.72 2.46 7.48
N SER A 262 19.96 2.41 7.01
CA SER A 262 21.10 1.93 7.78
C SER A 262 21.55 2.91 8.86
N GLU A 263 21.46 4.21 8.57
CA GLU A 263 21.76 5.31 9.51
C GLU A 263 20.46 5.94 10.03
N PHE A 264 19.45 5.12 10.26
CA PHE A 264 18.10 5.55 10.58
C PHE A 264 18.04 6.39 11.86
N THR A 265 17.41 7.55 11.74
CA THR A 265 17.02 8.41 12.84
C THR A 265 15.53 8.69 12.73
N PRO A 266 14.73 8.35 13.75
CA PRO A 266 13.30 8.69 13.77
C PRO A 266 13.10 10.20 13.58
N LEU A 267 12.00 10.57 12.91
CA LEU A 267 11.63 11.98 12.72
C LEU A 267 11.32 12.64 14.07
N ASP A 268 11.86 13.82 14.28
CA ASP A 268 11.47 14.70 15.39
C ASP A 268 10.16 15.46 15.08
N ASP A 269 9.67 16.23 16.06
CA ASP A 269 8.40 16.99 15.91
C ASP A 269 8.49 18.07 14.82
N ARG A 270 9.66 18.70 14.64
CA ARG A 270 9.87 19.74 13.62
C ARG A 270 9.85 19.13 12.21
N GLU A 271 10.45 17.96 12.07
CA GLU A 271 10.45 17.23 10.81
C GLU A 271 9.04 16.75 10.46
N ARG A 272 8.25 16.30 11.46
CA ARG A 272 6.83 15.93 11.27
C ARG A 272 5.99 17.16 10.86
N ASP A 273 6.15 18.28 11.52
CA ASP A 273 5.47 19.53 11.18
C ASP A 273 5.85 20.01 9.76
N MET A 274 7.11 19.87 9.39
CA MET A 274 7.56 20.16 8.02
C MET A 274 6.90 19.25 7.01
N LEU A 275 6.81 17.94 7.26
CA LEU A 275 6.13 17.00 6.35
C LEU A 275 4.62 17.26 6.25
N SER A 276 3.96 17.72 7.31
CA SER A 276 2.57 18.17 7.24
C SER A 276 2.41 19.34 6.25
N LYS A 277 3.29 20.34 6.31
CA LYS A 277 3.31 21.45 5.33
C LYS A 277 3.62 20.98 3.92
N VAL A 278 4.52 20.01 3.77
CA VAL A 278 4.83 19.41 2.48
C VAL A 278 3.59 18.72 1.90
N ALA A 279 2.82 17.99 2.71
CA ALA A 279 1.56 17.37 2.28
C ALA A 279 0.51 18.43 1.85
N GLU A 280 0.43 19.57 2.54
CA GLU A 280 -0.42 20.70 2.14
C GLU A 280 0.01 21.27 0.76
N ILE A 281 1.31 21.50 0.55
CA ILE A 281 1.84 21.97 -0.75
C ILE A 281 1.49 20.99 -1.89
N TYR A 282 1.59 19.68 -1.66
CA TYR A 282 1.16 18.71 -2.66
C TYR A 282 -0.32 18.86 -2.98
N ARG A 283 -1.22 18.95 -1.98
CA ARG A 283 -2.65 19.10 -2.19
C ARG A 283 -2.99 20.39 -2.94
N GLU A 284 -2.36 21.51 -2.59
CA GLU A 284 -2.53 22.80 -3.27
C GLU A 284 -2.01 22.80 -4.71
N SER A 285 -1.06 21.93 -5.04
CA SER A 285 -0.60 21.74 -6.43
C SER A 285 -1.56 20.92 -7.28
N GLY A 286 -2.52 20.24 -6.69
CA GLY A 286 -3.51 19.40 -7.36
C GLY A 286 -4.67 20.18 -8.00
N ILE A 287 -5.68 19.44 -8.44
CA ILE A 287 -6.81 19.97 -9.23
C ILE A 287 -7.68 20.97 -8.46
N ALA A 288 -7.97 20.69 -7.19
CA ALA A 288 -8.80 21.55 -6.35
C ALA A 288 -8.08 22.81 -5.84
N LYS A 289 -6.76 22.91 -6.04
CA LYS A 289 -5.93 24.04 -5.59
C LYS A 289 -6.12 24.39 -4.11
N THR A 290 -6.39 23.41 -3.27
CA THR A 290 -6.59 23.58 -1.83
C THR A 290 -6.01 22.40 -1.05
N ALA A 291 -5.54 22.66 0.16
CA ALA A 291 -5.26 21.65 1.18
C ALA A 291 -6.43 21.45 2.15
N ASP A 292 -7.40 22.38 2.18
CA ASP A 292 -8.55 22.35 3.08
C ASP A 292 -9.80 21.80 2.34
N PHE A 293 -10.11 20.56 2.54
CA PHE A 293 -11.29 19.88 2.01
C PHE A 293 -12.53 19.95 2.94
N LYS A 294 -12.43 20.53 4.16
CA LYS A 294 -13.54 20.63 5.11
C LYS A 294 -14.81 21.27 4.54
N PRO A 295 -14.75 22.37 3.78
CA PRO A 295 -15.95 22.95 3.18
C PRO A 295 -16.70 21.96 2.27
N TYR A 296 -15.98 21.06 1.61
CA TYR A 296 -16.53 20.07 0.70
C TYR A 296 -17.21 18.89 1.42
N GLU A 297 -16.96 18.68 2.71
CA GLU A 297 -17.65 17.66 3.52
C GLU A 297 -19.16 17.94 3.64
N SER A 298 -19.58 19.20 3.52
CA SER A 298 -20.97 19.61 3.57
C SER A 298 -21.79 19.14 2.37
N VAL A 299 -21.12 18.75 1.28
CA VAL A 299 -21.76 18.25 0.06
C VAL A 299 -21.82 16.74 0.15
N ASN A 300 -23.03 16.18 0.23
CA ASN A 300 -23.33 14.77 0.44
C ASN A 300 -22.75 14.16 1.75
N PRO A 301 -22.99 14.76 2.92
CA PRO A 301 -22.33 14.38 4.19
C PRO A 301 -22.77 13.00 4.73
N LYS A 302 -23.82 12.37 4.15
CA LYS A 302 -24.34 11.06 4.55
C LYS A 302 -23.94 9.93 3.61
N GLY A 303 -23.28 10.25 2.51
CA GLY A 303 -22.77 9.30 1.52
C GLY A 303 -21.31 9.57 1.24
N VAL A 304 -20.88 9.28 0.01
CA VAL A 304 -19.54 9.66 -0.43
C VAL A 304 -19.49 11.17 -0.65
N SER A 305 -18.81 11.90 0.22
CA SER A 305 -18.77 13.36 0.20
C SER A 305 -17.91 13.91 -0.95
N ALA A 306 -18.18 15.15 -1.36
CA ALA A 306 -17.34 15.84 -2.35
C ALA A 306 -15.88 15.98 -1.86
N ALA A 307 -15.65 16.13 -0.56
CA ALA A 307 -14.32 16.13 0.03
C ALA A 307 -13.56 14.84 -0.28
N ALA A 308 -14.16 13.70 -0.01
CA ALA A 308 -13.56 12.39 -0.23
C ALA A 308 -13.31 12.11 -1.73
N ILE A 309 -14.24 12.49 -2.59
CA ILE A 309 -14.10 12.36 -4.05
C ILE A 309 -12.91 13.18 -4.54
N LEU A 310 -12.84 14.46 -4.16
CA LEU A 310 -11.82 15.39 -4.66
C LEU A 310 -10.44 15.12 -4.07
N ASP A 311 -10.32 14.76 -2.80
CA ASP A 311 -9.05 14.36 -2.19
C ASP A 311 -8.48 13.11 -2.87
N THR A 312 -9.33 12.11 -3.15
CA THR A 312 -8.93 10.89 -3.86
C THR A 312 -8.53 11.16 -5.30
N TYR A 313 -9.31 11.95 -6.03
CA TYR A 313 -8.98 12.35 -7.40
C TYR A 313 -7.67 13.13 -7.46
N ASN A 314 -7.50 14.10 -6.56
CA ASN A 314 -6.28 14.88 -6.44
C ASN A 314 -5.06 13.98 -6.17
N SER A 315 -5.21 13.03 -5.26
CA SER A 315 -4.21 12.04 -4.92
C SER A 315 -3.81 11.18 -6.14
N CYS A 316 -4.77 10.69 -6.92
CA CYS A 316 -4.50 9.94 -8.14
C CYS A 316 -3.75 10.77 -9.18
N LEU A 317 -4.19 12.02 -9.43
CA LEU A 317 -3.59 12.90 -10.45
C LEU A 317 -2.15 13.31 -10.13
N LEU A 318 -1.79 13.40 -8.86
CA LEU A 318 -0.43 13.74 -8.43
C LEU A 318 0.56 12.58 -8.59
N GLN A 319 0.08 11.35 -8.80
CA GLN A 319 0.94 10.20 -9.01
C GLN A 319 1.58 10.20 -10.41
N PRO A 320 2.81 9.64 -10.57
CA PRO A 320 3.48 9.55 -11.88
C PRO A 320 2.65 8.84 -12.95
N VAL A 321 1.81 7.90 -12.53
CA VAL A 321 0.85 7.17 -13.39
C VAL A 321 -0.53 7.27 -12.74
N PRO A 322 -1.32 8.33 -13.01
CA PRO A 322 -2.60 8.60 -12.36
C PRO A 322 -3.59 7.44 -12.41
N THR A 323 -3.64 6.72 -13.54
CA THR A 323 -4.53 5.57 -13.75
C THR A 323 -4.11 4.30 -12.99
N PHE A 324 -2.96 4.33 -12.34
CA PHE A 324 -2.43 3.23 -11.51
C PHE A 324 -2.48 3.54 -10.01
N GLY A 325 -3.11 4.63 -9.61
CA GLY A 325 -3.37 4.93 -8.20
C GLY A 325 -4.28 3.85 -7.59
N ALA A 326 -3.95 3.35 -6.40
CA ALA A 326 -4.79 2.35 -5.73
C ALA A 326 -6.07 2.98 -5.14
N GLU A 327 -6.08 4.28 -4.95
CA GLU A 327 -7.13 5.04 -4.25
C GLU A 327 -8.49 4.97 -4.94
N HIS A 328 -8.52 4.88 -6.27
CA HIS A 328 -9.78 4.70 -6.99
C HIS A 328 -10.50 3.38 -6.64
N ASN A 329 -9.79 2.37 -6.15
CA ASN A 329 -10.42 1.13 -5.66
C ASN A 329 -11.09 1.34 -4.30
N TYR A 330 -10.53 2.19 -3.43
CA TYR A 330 -11.19 2.60 -2.18
C TYR A 330 -12.48 3.39 -2.48
N PHE A 331 -12.44 4.29 -3.46
CA PHE A 331 -13.64 5.00 -3.93
C PHE A 331 -14.73 4.03 -4.41
N ALA A 332 -14.36 3.03 -5.22
CA ALA A 332 -15.30 2.01 -5.70
C ALA A 332 -15.93 1.21 -4.55
N ALA A 333 -15.12 0.84 -3.55
CA ALA A 333 -15.61 0.14 -2.36
C ALA A 333 -16.59 0.99 -1.55
N GLU A 334 -16.31 2.29 -1.36
CA GLU A 334 -17.22 3.20 -0.64
C GLU A 334 -18.53 3.44 -1.39
N LYS A 335 -18.50 3.54 -2.73
CA LYS A 335 -19.73 3.56 -3.54
C LYS A 335 -20.58 2.32 -3.31
N ALA A 336 -19.97 1.15 -3.37
CA ALA A 336 -20.66 -0.13 -3.16
C ALA A 336 -21.26 -0.23 -1.77
N LYS A 337 -20.59 0.23 -0.71
CA LYS A 337 -21.15 0.32 0.65
C LYS A 337 -22.39 1.21 0.73
N CYS A 338 -22.45 2.26 -0.11
CA CYS A 338 -23.61 3.13 -0.25
C CYS A 338 -24.71 2.53 -1.14
N GLY A 339 -24.54 1.32 -1.68
CA GLY A 339 -25.49 0.68 -2.59
C GLY A 339 -25.51 1.29 -4.00
N LEU A 340 -24.42 1.95 -4.40
CA LEU A 340 -24.26 2.57 -5.71
C LEU A 340 -23.48 1.65 -6.67
N HIS A 341 -23.95 1.58 -7.92
CA HIS A 341 -23.24 0.92 -9.01
C HIS A 341 -22.22 1.86 -9.67
N LYS A 342 -21.43 1.32 -10.59
CA LYS A 342 -20.37 2.08 -11.29
C LYS A 342 -20.92 3.33 -12.00
N GLU A 343 -22.09 3.21 -12.64
CA GLU A 343 -22.73 4.27 -13.42
C GLU A 343 -23.43 5.34 -12.58
N ASP A 344 -23.73 5.03 -11.31
CA ASP A 344 -24.43 5.94 -10.43
C ASP A 344 -23.50 7.07 -10.00
N LEU A 345 -24.02 8.30 -9.94
CA LEU A 345 -23.30 9.40 -9.33
C LEU A 345 -23.51 9.40 -7.81
N CYS A 346 -22.43 9.56 -7.05
CA CYS A 346 -22.53 9.81 -5.60
C CYS A 346 -23.27 11.10 -5.30
N ILE A 347 -23.11 12.09 -6.19
CA ILE A 347 -23.72 13.43 -6.09
C ILE A 347 -24.42 13.73 -7.41
N PRO A 348 -25.67 13.21 -7.63
CA PRO A 348 -26.37 13.37 -8.91
C PRO A 348 -26.90 14.79 -9.15
N GLY A 349 -26.90 15.65 -8.14
CA GLY A 349 -27.40 17.02 -8.20
C GLY A 349 -26.29 18.06 -8.23
N LYS A 350 -26.63 19.30 -7.88
CA LYS A 350 -25.66 20.38 -7.72
C LYS A 350 -24.80 20.15 -6.48
N ALA A 351 -23.49 20.31 -6.63
CA ALA A 351 -22.51 20.36 -5.55
C ALA A 351 -22.18 21.85 -5.28
N VAL A 352 -22.73 22.39 -4.21
CA VAL A 352 -22.55 23.80 -3.84
C VAL A 352 -21.99 23.88 -2.43
N LEU A 353 -20.88 24.59 -2.28
CA LEU A 353 -20.21 24.80 -0.98
C LEU A 353 -21.03 25.78 -0.09
N PRO A 354 -20.74 25.84 1.22
CA PRO A 354 -21.42 26.73 2.16
C PRO A 354 -21.34 28.22 1.80
N ASP A 355 -20.30 28.64 1.09
CA ASP A 355 -20.10 30.01 0.63
C ASP A 355 -20.82 30.33 -0.69
N GLY A 356 -21.52 29.35 -1.27
CA GLY A 356 -22.26 29.48 -2.53
C GLY A 356 -21.46 29.10 -3.77
N THR A 357 -20.21 28.66 -3.63
CA THR A 357 -19.37 28.22 -4.76
C THR A 357 -19.94 26.93 -5.37
N ASP A 358 -20.26 26.95 -6.66
CA ASP A 358 -20.69 25.76 -7.41
C ASP A 358 -19.47 24.96 -7.89
N VAL A 359 -19.32 23.75 -7.38
CA VAL A 359 -18.22 22.81 -7.68
C VAL A 359 -18.71 21.56 -8.41
N THR A 360 -19.92 21.62 -8.96
CA THR A 360 -20.60 20.47 -9.60
C THR A 360 -19.78 19.86 -10.72
N GLU A 361 -19.26 20.68 -11.63
CA GLU A 361 -18.48 20.20 -12.78
C GLU A 361 -17.18 19.50 -12.32
N LEU A 362 -16.48 20.09 -11.34
CA LEU A 362 -15.25 19.53 -10.79
C LEU A 362 -15.48 18.18 -10.11
N VAL A 363 -16.58 18.06 -9.33
CA VAL A 363 -16.92 16.82 -8.63
C VAL A 363 -17.31 15.73 -9.63
N HIS A 364 -18.10 16.06 -10.64
CA HIS A 364 -18.51 15.08 -11.67
C HIS A 364 -17.33 14.62 -12.54
N GLU A 365 -16.39 15.52 -12.86
CA GLU A 365 -15.14 15.15 -13.54
C GLU A 365 -14.32 14.17 -12.70
N ALA A 366 -14.16 14.47 -11.41
CA ALA A 366 -13.46 13.62 -10.46
C ALA A 366 -14.09 12.23 -10.36
N GLU A 367 -15.43 12.17 -10.17
CA GLU A 367 -16.15 10.89 -10.13
C GLU A 367 -15.98 10.08 -11.41
N LYS A 368 -16.10 10.74 -12.56
CA LYS A 368 -15.91 10.07 -13.84
C LYS A 368 -14.53 9.44 -13.94
N PHE A 369 -13.49 10.19 -13.61
CA PHE A 369 -12.11 9.67 -13.63
C PHE A 369 -11.95 8.47 -12.70
N LEU A 370 -12.41 8.58 -11.47
CA LEU A 370 -12.31 7.51 -10.48
C LEU A 370 -13.08 6.26 -10.91
N ASN A 371 -14.28 6.42 -11.49
CA ASN A 371 -15.06 5.32 -12.04
C ASN A 371 -14.38 4.64 -13.22
N ASP A 372 -13.86 5.43 -14.18
CA ASP A 372 -13.24 4.91 -15.38
C ASP A 372 -11.95 4.10 -15.09
N ASN A 373 -11.27 4.40 -14.00
CA ASN A 373 -10.01 3.76 -13.62
C ASN A 373 -10.15 2.71 -12.50
N SER A 374 -11.31 2.65 -11.81
CA SER A 374 -11.53 1.67 -10.75
C SER A 374 -11.76 0.27 -11.32
N PHE A 375 -11.14 -0.71 -10.68
CA PHE A 375 -11.50 -2.10 -10.86
C PHE A 375 -12.76 -2.38 -10.04
N PHE A 376 -13.93 -2.19 -10.64
CA PHE A 376 -15.20 -2.63 -10.06
C PHE A 376 -15.28 -4.16 -10.07
N GLN A 377 -14.42 -4.80 -9.29
CA GLN A 377 -14.50 -6.25 -9.00
C GLN A 377 -15.65 -6.56 -8.02
N TYR A 378 -16.50 -5.59 -7.79
CA TYR A 378 -17.58 -5.60 -6.81
C TYR A 378 -18.96 -5.54 -7.48
N GLU A 379 -19.06 -5.81 -8.77
CA GLU A 379 -20.34 -6.02 -9.42
C GLU A 379 -20.96 -7.31 -8.86
N PHE A 380 -22.10 -7.14 -8.20
CA PHE A 380 -22.94 -8.21 -7.66
C PHE A 380 -23.73 -8.93 -8.76
#